data_c336530e46dcc23db441d06dd6508f4e
#
_entry.id   c336530e46dcc23db441d06dd6508f4e
#
_cell.length_a   1.000
_cell.length_b   1.000
_cell.length_c   1.000
_cell.angle_alpha   90.00
_cell.angle_beta   90.00
_cell.angle_gamma   90.00
#
_symmetry.space_group_name_H-M   'P 1'
#
loop_
_entity.id
_entity.type
_entity.pdbx_description
1 polymer ?
#
loop_
_entity_poly.entity_id
_entity_poly.type
_entity_poly.pdbx_seq_one_letter_code
_entity_poly.pdbx_strand_id
1 'polypeptide(L)'
;MRFEHLVEINDPGNPQLDPLTPDQLWQGLVLRAESPELFVLGLDSAEVVARGDNWIDRVLHFGEASIHDRVVFAPRRQVRYETAATAEHAGGTLTMVIETPGPDALLLRFTYDTTMPAVDASGDDRYAEIVKSAYHEADIDTVRKIREIADTGRLG
;
A
#
# COMPACT_ATOMS: atom_id res chain seq x y z
N MET A 1 7.95 -2.54 -14.77
CA MET A 1 7.89 -3.87 -14.13
C MET A 1 6.56 -4.03 -13.42
N ARG A 2 5.91 -5.15 -13.60
CA ARG A 2 4.64 -5.48 -12.94
C ARG A 2 4.81 -6.71 -12.06
N PHE A 3 4.30 -6.64 -10.84
CA PHE A 3 4.29 -7.77 -9.91
C PHE A 3 3.19 -7.58 -8.87
N GLU A 4 2.80 -8.67 -8.23
CA GLU A 4 1.77 -8.62 -7.20
C GLU A 4 2.03 -9.65 -6.11
N HIS A 5 1.46 -9.40 -4.95
CA HIS A 5 1.38 -10.39 -3.88
C HIS A 5 0.08 -10.24 -3.10
N LEU A 6 -0.27 -11.33 -2.43
CA LEU A 6 -1.51 -11.46 -1.71
C LEU A 6 -1.18 -11.66 -0.23
N VAL A 7 -1.81 -10.87 0.63
CA VAL A 7 -1.66 -11.02 2.07
C VAL A 7 -2.99 -11.48 2.65
N GLU A 8 -2.96 -12.58 3.41
CA GLU A 8 -4.14 -13.05 4.13
C GLU A 8 -4.41 -12.13 5.31
N ILE A 9 -5.63 -11.61 5.38
CA ILE A 9 -6.10 -10.82 6.53
C ILE A 9 -6.86 -11.71 7.49
N ASN A 10 -7.87 -12.42 7.00
CA ASN A 10 -8.63 -13.40 7.76
C ASN A 10 -8.60 -14.73 7.04
N ASP A 11 -8.31 -15.79 7.79
CA ASP A 11 -8.38 -17.15 7.30
C ASP A 11 -9.10 -17.99 8.38
N PRO A 12 -10.33 -18.47 8.11
CA PRO A 12 -11.07 -19.27 9.08
C PRO A 12 -10.36 -20.57 9.48
N GLY A 13 -9.44 -21.04 8.65
CA GLY A 13 -8.61 -22.21 8.94
C GLY A 13 -7.36 -21.90 9.79
N ASN A 14 -7.08 -20.64 10.10
CA ASN A 14 -5.90 -20.25 10.85
C ASN A 14 -6.25 -19.45 12.12
N PRO A 15 -6.30 -20.12 13.30
CA PRO A 15 -6.64 -19.45 14.55
C PRO A 15 -5.57 -18.48 15.06
N GLN A 16 -4.40 -18.43 14.42
CA GLN A 16 -3.32 -17.50 14.77
C GLN A 16 -3.59 -16.09 14.28
N LEU A 17 -4.47 -15.93 13.28
CA LEU A 17 -4.81 -14.61 12.74
C LEU A 17 -6.01 -14.03 13.49
N ASP A 18 -5.81 -12.84 14.09
CA ASP A 18 -6.89 -12.08 14.69
C ASP A 18 -7.75 -11.46 13.58
N PRO A 19 -9.05 -11.77 13.51
CA PRO A 19 -9.86 -11.27 12.41
C PRO A 19 -10.05 -9.75 12.45
N LEU A 20 -10.01 -9.15 11.27
CA LEU A 20 -10.47 -7.78 11.05
C LEU A 20 -11.79 -7.82 10.31
N THR A 21 -12.64 -6.83 10.53
CA THR A 21 -13.80 -6.65 9.65
C THR A 21 -13.33 -6.03 8.33
N PRO A 22 -14.07 -6.25 7.22
CA PRO A 22 -13.76 -5.55 5.97
C PRO A 22 -13.75 -4.03 6.14
N ASP A 23 -14.62 -3.49 6.99
CA ASP A 23 -14.66 -2.06 7.27
C ASP A 23 -13.41 -1.58 8.01
N GLN A 24 -12.93 -2.33 9.00
CA GLN A 24 -11.66 -2.00 9.67
C GLN A 24 -10.48 -2.00 8.69
N LEU A 25 -10.43 -2.99 7.81
CA LEU A 25 -9.40 -3.02 6.78
C LEU A 25 -9.50 -1.79 5.88
N TRP A 26 -10.70 -1.47 5.41
CA TRP A 26 -10.94 -0.29 4.58
C TRP A 26 -10.49 1.00 5.27
N GLN A 27 -10.90 1.19 6.51
CA GLN A 27 -10.51 2.37 7.30
C GLN A 27 -8.99 2.43 7.50
N GLY A 28 -8.35 1.29 7.69
CA GLY A 28 -6.89 1.20 7.78
C GLY A 28 -6.19 1.64 6.50
N LEU A 29 -6.71 1.24 5.33
CA LEU A 29 -6.18 1.65 4.04
C LEU A 29 -6.37 3.16 3.81
N VAL A 30 -7.51 3.71 4.17
CA VAL A 30 -7.75 5.15 4.10
C VAL A 30 -6.80 5.91 5.03
N LEU A 31 -6.62 5.43 6.25
CA LEU A 31 -5.70 6.04 7.20
C LEU A 31 -4.26 6.05 6.67
N ARG A 32 -3.83 4.97 6.01
CA ARG A 32 -2.51 4.90 5.39
C ARG A 32 -2.32 5.98 4.32
N ALA A 33 -3.35 6.28 3.56
CA ALA A 33 -3.30 7.34 2.55
C ALA A 33 -3.32 8.74 3.17
N GLU A 34 -4.16 8.95 4.18
CA GLU A 34 -4.35 10.26 4.83
C GLU A 34 -3.23 10.60 5.82
N SER A 35 -2.67 9.60 6.49
CA SER A 35 -1.63 9.76 7.51
C SER A 35 -0.49 8.76 7.29
N PRO A 36 0.22 8.88 6.15
CA PRO A 36 1.25 7.90 5.77
C PRO A 36 2.42 7.82 6.75
N GLU A 37 2.64 8.86 7.55
CA GLU A 37 3.69 8.87 8.56
C GLU A 37 3.53 7.78 9.62
N LEU A 38 2.32 7.25 9.78
CA LEU A 38 2.06 6.14 10.69
C LEU A 38 2.54 4.80 10.12
N PHE A 39 2.76 4.72 8.81
CA PHE A 39 3.01 3.47 8.09
C PHE A 39 4.38 3.41 7.40
N VAL A 40 4.90 4.55 6.96
CA VAL A 40 6.07 4.60 6.08
C VAL A 40 7.30 5.04 6.86
N LEU A 41 8.26 4.14 6.99
CA LEU A 41 9.55 4.44 7.61
C LEU A 41 10.34 5.44 6.78
N GLY A 42 10.98 6.39 7.46
CA GLY A 42 11.82 7.38 6.81
C GLY A 42 11.08 8.56 6.19
N LEU A 43 9.76 8.56 6.26
CA LEU A 43 8.94 9.68 5.81
C LEU A 43 9.03 10.81 6.85
N ASP A 44 9.54 11.97 6.44
CA ASP A 44 9.68 13.12 7.33
C ASP A 44 8.36 13.84 7.53
N SER A 45 7.64 14.08 6.44
CA SER A 45 6.32 14.73 6.47
C SER A 45 5.55 14.44 5.20
N ALA A 46 4.24 14.65 5.26
CA ALA A 46 3.37 14.53 4.10
C ALA A 46 2.26 15.56 4.19
N GLU A 47 1.80 16.02 3.03
CA GLU A 47 0.69 16.97 2.93
C GLU A 47 -0.29 16.53 1.87
N VAL A 48 -1.58 16.73 2.16
CA VAL A 48 -2.63 16.64 1.17
C VAL A 48 -2.80 18.04 0.58
N VAL A 49 -2.43 18.20 -0.69
CA VAL A 49 -2.41 19.52 -1.35
C VAL A 49 -3.67 19.80 -2.15
N ALA A 50 -4.44 18.76 -2.49
CA ALA A 50 -5.72 18.88 -3.17
C ALA A 50 -6.57 17.66 -2.85
N ARG A 51 -7.89 17.83 -2.97
CA ARG A 51 -8.82 16.78 -2.58
C ARG A 51 -10.11 16.87 -3.41
N GLY A 52 -10.56 15.71 -3.89
CA GLY A 52 -11.87 15.57 -4.54
C GLY A 52 -12.74 14.57 -3.80
N ASP A 53 -13.82 14.12 -4.43
CA ASP A 53 -14.77 13.20 -3.77
C ASP A 53 -14.15 11.84 -3.44
N ASN A 54 -13.34 11.30 -4.35
CA ASN A 54 -12.74 9.97 -4.20
C ASN A 54 -11.25 9.98 -4.51
N TRP A 55 -10.57 11.10 -4.30
CA TRP A 55 -9.13 11.18 -4.52
C TRP A 55 -8.50 12.28 -3.67
N ILE A 56 -7.20 12.10 -3.41
CA ILE A 56 -6.36 13.13 -2.80
C ILE A 56 -5.05 13.21 -3.58
N ASP A 57 -4.52 14.44 -3.72
CA ASP A 57 -3.16 14.66 -4.21
C ASP A 57 -2.26 14.96 -3.01
N ARG A 58 -1.11 14.28 -2.97
CA ARG A 58 -0.19 14.37 -1.83
C ARG A 58 1.20 14.75 -2.29
N VAL A 59 1.93 15.36 -1.35
CA VAL A 59 3.38 15.52 -1.44
C VAL A 59 4.00 14.84 -0.23
N LEU A 60 4.92 13.91 -0.48
CA LEU A 60 5.65 13.18 0.56
C LEU A 60 7.10 13.64 0.56
N HIS A 61 7.62 13.95 1.75
CA HIS A 61 8.97 14.47 1.92
C HIS A 61 9.86 13.42 2.59
N PHE A 62 10.93 13.03 1.88
CA PHE A 62 11.95 12.11 2.36
C PHE A 62 13.31 12.82 2.28
N GLY A 63 13.75 13.43 3.39
CA GLY A 63 14.97 14.25 3.36
C GLY A 63 14.80 15.39 2.36
N GLU A 64 15.66 15.44 1.35
CA GLU A 64 15.60 16.46 0.30
C GLU A 64 14.70 16.07 -0.88
N ALA A 65 14.24 14.82 -0.92
CA ALA A 65 13.38 14.33 -1.99
C ALA A 65 11.92 14.62 -1.69
N SER A 66 11.16 14.98 -2.73
CA SER A 66 9.71 15.16 -2.65
C SER A 66 9.05 14.29 -3.72
N ILE A 67 8.10 13.49 -3.29
CA ILE A 67 7.34 12.59 -4.16
C ILE A 67 5.91 13.09 -4.23
N HIS A 68 5.40 13.25 -5.44
CA HIS A 68 4.03 13.65 -5.71
C HIS A 68 3.24 12.44 -6.17
N ASP A 69 2.10 12.20 -5.56
CA ASP A 69 1.20 11.14 -6.01
C ASP A 69 -0.26 11.57 -5.90
N ARG A 70 -1.11 10.82 -6.57
CA ARG A 70 -2.56 10.88 -6.41
C ARG A 70 -3.03 9.55 -5.85
N VAL A 71 -3.85 9.60 -4.81
CA VAL A 71 -4.50 8.42 -4.25
C VAL A 71 -5.97 8.46 -4.64
N VAL A 72 -6.43 7.39 -5.28
CA VAL A 72 -7.81 7.25 -5.76
C VAL A 72 -8.49 6.15 -4.95
N PHE A 73 -9.65 6.47 -4.40
CA PHE A 73 -10.41 5.55 -3.55
C PHE A 73 -11.61 5.01 -4.31
N ALA A 74 -11.76 3.69 -4.35
CA ALA A 74 -13.01 3.04 -4.67
C ALA A 74 -13.57 2.50 -3.35
N PRO A 75 -14.54 3.18 -2.72
CA PRO A 75 -14.93 2.90 -1.34
C PRO A 75 -15.19 1.43 -1.06
N ARG A 76 -14.54 0.91 -0.02
CA ARG A 76 -14.62 -0.48 0.48
C ARG A 76 -14.12 -1.54 -0.49
N ARG A 77 -13.47 -1.14 -1.59
CA ARG A 77 -12.97 -2.06 -2.61
C ARG A 77 -11.48 -1.95 -2.84
N GLN A 78 -10.98 -0.74 -3.08
CA GLN A 78 -9.56 -0.56 -3.39
C GLN A 78 -9.07 0.85 -3.12
N VAL A 79 -7.77 0.94 -2.94
CA VAL A 79 -7.02 2.21 -2.91
C VAL A 79 -5.91 2.10 -3.95
N ARG A 80 -5.80 3.11 -4.82
CA ARG A 80 -4.79 3.14 -5.86
C ARG A 80 -3.92 4.37 -5.71
N TYR A 81 -2.61 4.14 -5.69
CA TYR A 81 -1.58 5.17 -5.63
C TYR A 81 -1.00 5.36 -7.02
N GLU A 82 -1.03 6.58 -7.54
CA GLU A 82 -0.50 6.94 -8.86
C GLU A 82 0.65 7.91 -8.65
N THR A 83 1.88 7.45 -8.85
CA THR A 83 3.09 8.24 -8.65
C THR A 83 3.68 8.64 -9.98
N ALA A 84 3.96 9.94 -10.16
CA ALA A 84 4.63 10.42 -11.36
C ALA A 84 6.12 10.06 -11.32
N ALA A 85 6.66 9.59 -12.46
CA ALA A 85 8.09 9.36 -12.60
C ALA A 85 8.84 10.69 -12.59
N THR A 86 10.02 10.69 -11.96
CA THR A 86 10.96 11.81 -12.01
C THR A 86 12.32 11.32 -12.49
N ALA A 87 13.27 12.23 -12.64
CA ALA A 87 14.64 11.85 -12.99
C ALA A 87 15.31 11.01 -11.88
N GLU A 88 14.80 11.10 -10.65
CA GLU A 88 15.42 10.50 -9.46
C GLU A 88 14.73 9.24 -8.97
N HIS A 89 13.47 9.01 -9.36
CA HIS A 89 12.74 7.81 -8.93
C HIS A 89 11.71 7.38 -9.96
N ALA A 90 11.40 6.08 -9.94
CA ALA A 90 10.41 5.48 -10.81
C ALA A 90 9.01 5.92 -10.43
N GLY A 91 8.15 6.05 -11.43
CA GLY A 91 6.72 6.25 -11.24
C GLY A 91 5.97 4.94 -11.37
N GLY A 92 4.66 5.03 -11.42
CA GLY A 92 3.79 3.90 -11.63
C GLY A 92 2.61 3.90 -10.68
N THR A 93 2.02 2.71 -10.50
CA THR A 93 0.84 2.53 -9.65
C THR A 93 1.05 1.42 -8.64
N LEU A 94 0.47 1.62 -7.46
CA LEU A 94 0.24 0.56 -6.48
C LEU A 94 -1.27 0.52 -6.24
N THR A 95 -1.88 -0.64 -6.48
CA THR A 95 -3.30 -0.86 -6.20
C THR A 95 -3.43 -1.89 -5.08
N MET A 96 -4.19 -1.53 -4.05
CA MET A 96 -4.52 -2.43 -2.94
C MET A 96 -5.99 -2.79 -3.04
N VAL A 97 -6.29 -4.05 -3.33
CA VAL A 97 -7.66 -4.54 -3.56
C VAL A 97 -8.07 -5.46 -2.41
N ILE A 98 -9.22 -5.17 -1.83
CA ILE A 98 -9.85 -6.02 -0.81
C ILE A 98 -10.59 -7.14 -1.51
N GLU A 99 -10.30 -8.39 -1.14
CA GLU A 99 -10.95 -9.57 -1.70
C GLU A 99 -11.60 -10.40 -0.59
N THR A 100 -12.81 -10.86 -0.85
CA THR A 100 -13.58 -11.70 0.08
C THR A 100 -13.98 -12.98 -0.66
N PRO A 101 -13.04 -13.94 -0.79
CA PRO A 101 -13.28 -15.12 -1.63
C PRO A 101 -14.32 -16.11 -1.07
N GLY A 102 -14.66 -15.97 0.20
CA GLY A 102 -15.64 -16.83 0.85
C GLY A 102 -16.02 -16.30 2.23
N PRO A 103 -16.91 -16.99 2.95
CA PRO A 103 -17.32 -16.58 4.29
C PRO A 103 -16.12 -16.51 5.24
N ASP A 104 -16.03 -15.39 5.96
CA ASP A 104 -15.00 -15.14 6.97
C ASP A 104 -13.56 -15.13 6.43
N ALA A 105 -13.38 -15.18 5.12
CA ALA A 105 -12.08 -15.01 4.46
C ALA A 105 -11.93 -13.56 3.98
N LEU A 106 -10.75 -13.00 4.20
CA LEU A 106 -10.44 -11.61 3.81
C LEU A 106 -9.00 -11.55 3.37
N LEU A 107 -8.77 -11.05 2.16
CA LEU A 107 -7.45 -10.95 1.54
C LEU A 107 -7.22 -9.52 1.09
N LEU A 108 -5.95 -9.12 1.05
CA LEU A 108 -5.53 -7.86 0.47
C LEU A 108 -4.50 -8.14 -0.62
N ARG A 109 -4.83 -7.73 -1.85
CA ARG A 109 -3.95 -7.90 -3.02
C ARG A 109 -3.25 -6.60 -3.32
N PHE A 110 -1.92 -6.67 -3.39
CA PHE A 110 -1.04 -5.55 -3.74
C PHE A 110 -0.55 -5.77 -5.16
N THR A 111 -0.91 -4.88 -6.07
CA THR A 111 -0.47 -4.93 -7.46
C THR A 111 0.37 -3.70 -7.77
N TYR A 112 1.62 -3.93 -8.18
CA TYR A 112 2.57 -2.89 -8.56
C TYR A 112 2.76 -2.90 -10.07
N ASP A 113 2.69 -1.71 -10.66
CA ASP A 113 3.01 -1.50 -12.07
C ASP A 113 3.90 -0.25 -12.12
N THR A 114 5.21 -0.47 -12.25
CA THR A 114 6.20 0.59 -12.14
C THR A 114 6.95 0.79 -13.45
N THR A 115 7.53 1.99 -13.63
CA THR A 115 8.37 2.29 -14.77
C THR A 115 9.77 1.65 -14.66
N MET A 116 10.08 1.05 -13.50
CA MET A 116 11.36 0.36 -13.29
C MET A 116 11.44 -0.89 -14.17
N PRO A 117 12.56 -1.13 -14.88
CA PRO A 117 12.71 -2.32 -15.70
C PRO A 117 12.84 -3.59 -14.85
N ALA A 118 12.30 -4.71 -15.37
CA ALA A 118 12.39 -6.01 -14.70
C ALA A 118 13.82 -6.58 -14.75
N VAL A 119 14.60 -6.18 -15.73
CA VAL A 119 16.01 -6.53 -15.87
C VAL A 119 16.81 -5.27 -16.18
N ASP A 120 18.09 -5.26 -15.82
CA ASP A 120 18.99 -4.16 -16.17
C ASP A 120 19.46 -4.27 -17.63
N ALA A 121 20.34 -3.34 -18.06
CA ALA A 121 20.86 -3.33 -19.43
C ALA A 121 21.68 -4.58 -19.77
N SER A 122 22.18 -5.33 -18.79
CA SER A 122 22.91 -6.59 -18.98
C SER A 122 22.01 -7.82 -18.95
N GLY A 123 20.71 -7.66 -18.70
CA GLY A 123 19.75 -8.76 -18.54
C GLY A 123 19.70 -9.35 -17.13
N ASP A 124 20.29 -8.67 -16.14
CA ASP A 124 20.31 -9.12 -14.76
C ASP A 124 19.03 -8.64 -14.02
N ASP A 125 18.35 -9.57 -13.34
CA ASP A 125 17.12 -9.29 -12.59
C ASP A 125 17.34 -9.17 -11.08
N ARG A 126 18.56 -9.29 -10.58
CA ARG A 126 18.83 -9.32 -9.13
C ARG A 126 18.34 -8.08 -8.40
N TYR A 127 18.53 -6.90 -8.99
CA TYR A 127 18.04 -5.65 -8.39
C TYR A 127 16.52 -5.63 -8.32
N ALA A 128 15.84 -6.04 -9.39
CA ALA A 128 14.38 -6.13 -9.42
C ALA A 128 13.85 -7.09 -8.36
N GLU A 129 14.51 -8.23 -8.16
CA GLU A 129 14.12 -9.20 -7.12
C GLU A 129 14.29 -8.64 -5.70
N ILE A 130 15.35 -7.87 -5.47
CA ILE A 130 15.57 -7.17 -4.18
C ILE A 130 14.44 -6.17 -3.94
N VAL A 131 14.06 -5.39 -4.95
CA VAL A 131 12.98 -4.40 -4.84
C VAL A 131 11.64 -5.09 -4.56
N LYS A 132 11.32 -6.19 -5.24
CA LYS A 132 10.10 -6.96 -4.98
C LYS A 132 10.05 -7.46 -3.54
N SER A 133 11.16 -7.99 -3.02
CA SER A 133 11.28 -8.43 -1.65
C SER A 133 11.04 -7.30 -0.65
N ALA A 134 11.61 -6.13 -0.91
CA ALA A 134 11.43 -4.96 -0.05
C ALA A 134 9.97 -4.50 -0.02
N TYR A 135 9.30 -4.48 -1.16
CA TYR A 135 7.86 -4.16 -1.21
C TYR A 135 7.00 -5.21 -0.51
N HIS A 136 7.35 -6.49 -0.64
CA HIS A 136 6.64 -7.57 0.06
C HIS A 136 6.71 -7.36 1.57
N GLU A 137 7.90 -7.08 2.11
CA GLU A 137 8.08 -6.78 3.53
C GLU A 137 7.30 -5.53 3.97
N ALA A 138 7.33 -4.47 3.14
CA ALA A 138 6.59 -3.24 3.43
C ALA A 138 5.08 -3.48 3.47
N ASP A 139 4.56 -4.35 2.61
CA ASP A 139 3.13 -4.66 2.56
C ASP A 139 2.69 -5.50 3.77
N ILE A 140 3.53 -6.43 4.20
CA ILE A 140 3.30 -7.18 5.44
C ILE A 140 3.28 -6.22 6.63
N ASP A 141 4.20 -5.25 6.66
CA ASP A 141 4.24 -4.24 7.72
C ASP A 141 3.01 -3.33 7.70
N THR A 142 2.49 -3.00 6.52
CA THR A 142 1.25 -2.25 6.39
C THR A 142 0.10 -2.98 7.08
N VAL A 143 -0.06 -4.27 6.83
CA VAL A 143 -1.12 -5.09 7.44
C VAL A 143 -0.91 -5.20 8.94
N ARG A 144 0.33 -5.41 9.37
CA ARG A 144 0.66 -5.47 10.80
C ARG A 144 0.26 -4.17 11.50
N LYS A 145 0.55 -3.03 10.90
CA LYS A 145 0.21 -1.72 11.46
C LYS A 145 -1.29 -1.51 11.55
N ILE A 146 -2.04 -1.93 10.53
CA ILE A 146 -3.51 -1.87 10.56
C ILE A 146 -4.05 -2.70 11.73
N ARG A 147 -3.52 -3.90 11.98
CA ARG A 147 -3.93 -4.73 13.12
C ARG A 147 -3.63 -4.05 14.46
N GLU A 148 -2.45 -3.44 14.60
CA GLU A 148 -2.09 -2.71 15.82
C GLU A 148 -3.05 -1.56 16.09
N ILE A 149 -3.40 -0.80 15.05
CA ILE A 149 -4.32 0.33 15.19
C ILE A 149 -5.74 -0.15 15.49
N ALA A 150 -6.18 -1.24 14.87
CA ALA A 150 -7.48 -1.86 15.15
C ALA A 150 -7.58 -2.30 16.62
N ASP A 151 -6.52 -2.85 17.19
CA ASP A 151 -6.48 -3.28 18.58
C ASP A 151 -6.66 -2.13 19.57
N THR A 152 -6.37 -0.89 19.16
CA THR A 152 -6.62 0.30 19.99
C THR A 152 -8.06 0.79 19.96
N GLY A 153 -8.93 0.18 19.14
CA GLY A 153 -10.30 0.62 18.92
C GLY A 153 -10.45 1.81 17.99
N ARG A 154 -9.35 2.31 17.41
CA ARG A 154 -9.35 3.51 16.54
C ARG A 154 -10.08 3.29 15.22
N LEU A 155 -10.16 2.06 14.74
CA LEU A 155 -10.78 1.71 13.47
C LEU A 155 -12.22 1.19 13.61
N GLY A 156 -12.89 1.54 14.65
CA GLY A 156 -14.27 1.12 14.88
C GLY A 156 -14.40 -0.27 15.38
#